data_9e751346db80e9be3799a848ae2abd96
#
_entry.id   9e751346db80e9be3799a848ae2abd96
#
_cell.length_a   1.000
_cell.length_b   1.000
_cell.length_c   1.000
_cell.angle_alpha   90.00
_cell.angle_beta   90.00
_cell.angle_gamma   90.00
#
_symmetry.space_group_name_H-M   'P 1'
#
loop_
_entity.id
_entity.type
_entity.pdbx_description
1 polymer ?
#
loop_
_entity_poly.entity_id
_entity_poly.type
_entity_poly.pdbx_seq_one_letter_code
_entity_poly.pdbx_strand_id
1 'polypeptide(L)'
;MKKLRVAACMLMLALAGCDNNDNAPTAVKKDAPSEVTKAASSENASSAKLSVPERQKLAQQSAGKVLTLLDLSEVQLDGAATLVLTFSIPLDPDQDFSRVIHVVDKKSGKVDGAWELSDNLKELRLRHLEPKRDLIVTIGKEVKALNNATFSKDYEKTITTRDIQPSVGFASRGSLLPGKVVEGLPVMALNVNNVDVNFFRVKPESLPAFISQWEYRNSLANWQSDKLLQMADLVYTGRFDLNPARN
;
A
#
# COMPACT_ATOMS: atom_id res chain seq x y z
N MET A 1 -38.03 3.16 -30.76
CA MET A 1 -37.83 2.42 -29.51
C MET A 1 -37.73 0.93 -29.85
N LYS A 2 -36.53 0.38 -30.05
CA LYS A 2 -36.30 -1.06 -30.30
C LYS A 2 -35.56 -1.62 -29.12
N LYS A 3 -36.20 -2.50 -28.36
CA LYS A 3 -35.63 -3.20 -27.21
C LYS A 3 -34.66 -4.28 -27.71
N LEU A 4 -33.40 -4.13 -27.42
CA LEU A 4 -32.35 -5.14 -27.68
C LEU A 4 -32.40 -6.19 -26.56
N ARG A 5 -32.82 -7.40 -26.89
CA ARG A 5 -32.79 -8.55 -25.98
C ARG A 5 -31.42 -9.20 -26.08
N VAL A 6 -30.67 -9.13 -24.99
CA VAL A 6 -29.42 -9.88 -24.81
C VAL A 6 -29.78 -11.28 -24.30
N ALA A 7 -29.48 -12.30 -25.08
CA ALA A 7 -29.62 -13.70 -24.68
C ALA A 7 -28.38 -14.08 -23.84
N ALA A 8 -28.62 -14.32 -22.55
CA ALA A 8 -27.61 -14.90 -21.66
C ALA A 8 -27.62 -16.42 -21.83
N CYS A 9 -26.50 -16.98 -22.27
CA CYS A 9 -26.29 -18.43 -22.31
C CYS A 9 -25.83 -18.88 -20.90
N MET A 10 -26.70 -19.54 -20.17
CA MET A 10 -26.50 -20.07 -18.84
C MET A 10 -26.05 -21.54 -18.97
N LEU A 11 -24.80 -21.81 -18.62
CA LEU A 11 -24.30 -23.19 -18.53
C LEU A 11 -24.38 -23.63 -17.06
N MET A 12 -25.38 -24.46 -16.75
CA MET A 12 -25.48 -25.15 -15.47
C MET A 12 -24.65 -26.44 -15.52
N LEU A 13 -23.68 -26.59 -14.63
CA LEU A 13 -23.11 -27.88 -14.28
C LEU A 13 -23.66 -28.28 -12.93
N ALA A 14 -24.51 -29.32 -12.94
CA ALA A 14 -24.95 -30.04 -11.76
C ALA A 14 -23.92 -31.14 -11.47
N LEU A 15 -23.36 -31.14 -10.26
CA LEU A 15 -22.67 -32.31 -9.71
C LEU A 15 -23.47 -32.82 -8.53
N ALA A 16 -24.11 -33.97 -8.72
CA ALA A 16 -24.68 -34.79 -7.70
C ALA A 16 -23.57 -35.66 -7.06
N GLY A 17 -23.56 -35.77 -5.79
CA GLY A 17 -22.69 -36.70 -5.06
C GLY A 17 -23.26 -36.98 -3.67
N CYS A 18 -23.76 -38.21 -3.51
CA CYS A 18 -24.37 -38.92 -2.40
C CYS A 18 -23.59 -38.83 -1.08
N ASP A 19 -24.26 -38.61 0.01
CA ASP A 19 -24.96 -39.50 0.95
C ASP A 19 -24.10 -40.28 1.97
N ASN A 20 -24.60 -40.20 3.20
CA ASN A 20 -24.50 -41.07 4.39
C ASN A 20 -23.42 -40.67 5.45
N ASN A 21 -23.81 -40.34 6.66
CA ASN A 21 -24.46 -41.20 7.63
C ASN A 21 -24.88 -40.48 8.94
N ASP A 22 -25.97 -40.92 9.46
CA ASP A 22 -26.66 -40.60 10.73
C ASP A 22 -25.78 -40.53 12.00
N ASN A 23 -26.08 -39.57 12.87
CA ASN A 23 -26.50 -39.83 14.25
C ASN A 23 -26.74 -38.51 15.03
N ALA A 24 -27.99 -38.29 15.40
CA ALA A 24 -28.43 -37.46 16.52
C ALA A 24 -29.04 -38.41 17.58
N PRO A 25 -29.46 -37.98 18.77
CA PRO A 25 -29.27 -36.73 19.50
C PRO A 25 -28.86 -36.94 20.98
N THR A 26 -28.44 -35.89 21.68
CA THR A 26 -28.85 -35.70 23.08
C THR A 26 -28.73 -34.25 23.53
N ALA A 27 -29.82 -33.78 24.10
CA ALA A 27 -30.02 -32.44 24.61
C ALA A 27 -29.43 -32.21 26.02
N VAL A 28 -29.50 -30.90 26.44
CA VAL A 28 -29.54 -30.36 27.84
C VAL A 28 -28.19 -29.76 28.30
N LYS A 29 -28.05 -28.45 28.48
CA LYS A 29 -28.60 -27.48 29.42
C LYS A 29 -27.99 -26.10 29.27
N LYS A 30 -28.84 -25.12 29.46
CA LYS A 30 -28.64 -23.72 29.83
C LYS A 30 -27.58 -23.50 30.90
N ASP A 31 -26.75 -22.47 30.71
CA ASP A 31 -26.55 -21.37 31.67
C ASP A 31 -25.67 -20.28 31.02
N ALA A 32 -26.12 -19.05 31.08
CA ALA A 32 -25.42 -17.81 30.82
C ALA A 32 -24.99 -17.22 32.18
N PRO A 33 -24.26 -16.13 32.27
CA PRO A 33 -23.46 -15.32 31.33
C PRO A 33 -22.02 -15.11 31.84
N SER A 34 -21.06 -14.82 30.95
CA SER A 34 -19.82 -14.22 31.42
C SER A 34 -19.20 -13.33 30.34
N GLU A 35 -19.11 -12.09 30.69
CA GLU A 35 -18.08 -11.08 30.39
C GLU A 35 -17.56 -10.94 28.97
N VAL A 36 -18.02 -9.86 28.37
CA VAL A 36 -17.38 -9.18 27.25
C VAL A 36 -15.99 -8.69 27.68
N THR A 37 -14.98 -9.49 27.41
CA THR A 37 -13.61 -9.01 27.45
C THR A 37 -13.33 -8.27 26.14
N LYS A 38 -13.32 -6.96 26.25
CA LYS A 38 -12.91 -6.01 25.23
C LYS A 38 -11.42 -6.21 24.94
N ALA A 39 -11.11 -7.06 23.97
CA ALA A 39 -9.75 -7.15 23.42
C ALA A 39 -9.48 -5.88 22.63
N ALA A 40 -8.82 -4.94 23.26
CA ALA A 40 -8.13 -3.86 22.57
C ALA A 40 -6.96 -4.47 21.81
N SER A 41 -7.11 -4.60 20.51
CA SER A 41 -5.99 -4.88 19.59
C SER A 41 -5.13 -3.62 19.50
N SER A 42 -4.15 -3.53 20.40
CA SER A 42 -2.99 -2.68 20.18
C SER A 42 -2.10 -3.42 19.19
N GLU A 43 -2.17 -3.07 17.92
CA GLU A 43 -1.10 -3.37 16.98
C GLU A 43 0.12 -2.56 17.38
N ASN A 44 0.89 -3.10 18.31
CA ASN A 44 2.26 -2.70 18.54
C ASN A 44 3.05 -3.12 17.31
N ALA A 45 3.45 -2.15 16.48
CA ALA A 45 4.53 -2.30 15.53
C ALA A 45 5.77 -2.74 16.31
N SER A 46 6.03 -4.05 16.30
CA SER A 46 7.19 -4.67 16.92
C SER A 46 8.41 -4.34 16.05
N SER A 47 9.07 -3.20 16.31
CA SER A 47 10.47 -3.07 15.97
C SER A 47 11.22 -4.09 16.83
N ALA A 48 11.77 -5.13 16.19
CA ALA A 48 12.57 -6.15 16.87
C ALA A 48 13.72 -5.42 17.60
N LYS A 49 13.61 -5.28 18.91
CA LYS A 49 14.64 -4.62 19.71
C LYS A 49 15.86 -5.52 19.66
N LEU A 50 16.94 -5.04 19.02
CA LEU A 50 18.25 -5.68 19.03
C LEU A 50 18.66 -6.02 20.46
N SER A 51 19.20 -7.21 20.64
CA SER A 51 19.69 -7.65 21.95
C SER A 51 20.85 -6.78 22.44
N VAL A 52 21.04 -6.73 23.74
CA VAL A 52 22.12 -5.94 24.35
C VAL A 52 23.50 -6.28 23.73
N PRO A 53 23.90 -7.58 23.52
CA PRO A 53 25.18 -7.90 22.92
C PRO A 53 25.31 -7.44 21.46
N GLU A 54 24.23 -7.44 20.68
CA GLU A 54 24.25 -6.94 19.32
C GLU A 54 24.46 -5.43 19.27
N ARG A 55 23.80 -4.69 20.14
CA ARG A 55 24.02 -3.23 20.29
C ARG A 55 25.46 -2.91 20.66
N GLN A 56 26.05 -3.65 21.61
CA GLN A 56 27.44 -3.47 21.99
C GLN A 56 28.41 -3.73 20.84
N LYS A 57 28.16 -4.78 20.06
CA LYS A 57 28.96 -5.09 18.87
C LYS A 57 28.91 -3.95 17.85
N LEU A 58 27.70 -3.43 17.56
CA LEU A 58 27.51 -2.30 16.64
C LEU A 58 28.17 -1.01 17.15
N ALA A 59 28.10 -0.75 18.46
CA ALA A 59 28.78 0.39 19.08
C ALA A 59 30.31 0.28 18.94
N GLN A 60 30.89 -0.90 19.17
CA GLN A 60 32.31 -1.16 18.98
C GLN A 60 32.76 -0.99 17.53
N GLN A 61 31.98 -1.49 16.56
CA GLN A 61 32.23 -1.33 15.11
C GLN A 61 32.19 0.14 14.67
N SER A 62 31.49 0.97 15.42
CA SER A 62 31.36 2.40 15.19
C SER A 62 32.31 3.25 16.04
N ALA A 63 33.14 2.64 16.88
CA ALA A 63 34.04 3.36 17.74
C ALA A 63 34.97 4.30 16.94
N GLY A 64 35.09 5.54 17.39
CA GLY A 64 35.88 6.57 16.73
C GLY A 64 35.31 7.16 15.43
N LYS A 65 34.16 6.66 14.94
CA LYS A 65 33.49 7.22 13.76
C LYS A 65 32.59 8.39 14.15
N VAL A 66 32.48 9.35 13.24
CA VAL A 66 31.65 10.56 13.40
C VAL A 66 30.26 10.30 12.87
N LEU A 67 29.26 10.81 13.58
CA LEU A 67 27.87 10.79 13.11
C LEU A 67 27.64 11.86 12.06
N THR A 68 27.22 11.46 10.87
CA THR A 68 26.86 12.35 9.78
C THR A 68 25.57 11.87 9.11
N LEU A 69 24.80 12.79 8.56
CA LEU A 69 23.69 12.46 7.66
C LEU A 69 24.27 12.18 6.27
N LEU A 70 24.02 10.99 5.73
CA LEU A 70 24.46 10.59 4.40
C LEU A 70 23.44 10.96 3.35
N ASP A 71 22.15 10.72 3.64
CA ASP A 71 21.05 11.00 2.71
C ASP A 71 19.78 11.42 3.45
N LEU A 72 19.00 12.25 2.80
CA LEU A 72 17.66 12.65 3.18
C LEU A 72 16.81 12.68 1.93
N SER A 73 15.92 11.74 1.78
CA SER A 73 15.11 11.53 0.59
C SER A 73 13.70 11.03 0.91
N GLU A 74 12.79 11.23 -0.04
CA GLU A 74 11.47 10.61 -0.03
C GLU A 74 11.50 9.31 -0.83
N VAL A 75 10.98 8.26 -0.25
CA VAL A 75 10.80 6.96 -0.91
C VAL A 75 9.36 6.47 -0.73
N GLN A 76 8.92 5.58 -1.61
CA GLN A 76 7.65 4.87 -1.45
C GLN A 76 7.92 3.55 -0.71
N LEU A 77 7.39 3.42 0.51
CA LEU A 77 7.44 2.18 1.29
C LEU A 77 6.02 1.69 1.52
N ASP A 78 5.73 0.47 1.09
CA ASP A 78 4.40 -0.17 1.22
C ASP A 78 3.26 0.71 0.66
N GLY A 79 3.53 1.46 -0.40
CA GLY A 79 2.57 2.37 -1.02
C GLY A 79 2.39 3.73 -0.33
N ALA A 80 3.11 3.99 0.76
CA ALA A 80 3.08 5.27 1.47
C ALA A 80 4.34 6.10 1.20
N ALA A 81 4.16 7.40 0.96
CA ALA A 81 5.27 8.34 0.89
C ALA A 81 5.95 8.43 2.27
N THR A 82 7.24 8.20 2.30
CA THR A 82 8.03 8.08 3.53
C THR A 82 9.30 8.92 3.42
N LEU A 83 9.54 9.77 4.40
CA LEU A 83 10.82 10.46 4.56
C LEU A 83 11.82 9.49 5.17
N VAL A 84 12.98 9.34 4.55
CA VAL A 84 14.05 8.49 5.03
C VAL A 84 15.30 9.33 5.26
N LEU A 85 15.83 9.25 6.46
CA LEU A 85 17.10 9.83 6.86
C LEU A 85 18.11 8.70 7.03
N THR A 86 19.21 8.72 6.30
CA THR A 86 20.26 7.71 6.36
C THR A 86 21.51 8.27 7.04
N PHE A 87 21.98 7.59 8.07
CA PHE A 87 23.12 8.02 8.89
C PHE A 87 24.36 7.14 8.66
N SER A 88 25.53 7.71 8.89
CA SER A 88 26.81 7.03 8.70
C SER A 88 27.04 5.87 9.66
N ILE A 89 26.53 5.99 10.89
CA ILE A 89 26.67 5.01 11.97
C ILE A 89 25.33 4.76 12.65
N PRO A 90 25.16 3.61 13.36
CA PRO A 90 23.93 3.27 14.04
C PRO A 90 23.55 4.30 15.11
N LEU A 91 22.28 4.70 15.11
CA LEU A 91 21.69 5.58 16.11
C LEU A 91 21.38 4.84 17.40
N ASP A 92 21.32 5.59 18.51
CA ASP A 92 20.83 5.09 19.78
C ASP A 92 19.32 4.87 19.71
N PRO A 93 18.79 3.63 19.82
CA PRO A 93 17.37 3.36 19.72
C PRO A 93 16.55 3.82 20.93
N ASP A 94 17.19 4.15 22.05
CA ASP A 94 16.49 4.50 23.28
C ASP A 94 16.21 6.01 23.40
N GLN A 95 16.62 6.82 22.39
CA GLN A 95 16.32 8.25 22.33
C GLN A 95 14.95 8.55 21.71
N ASP A 96 14.33 9.63 22.15
CA ASP A 96 13.10 10.16 21.55
C ASP A 96 13.44 11.06 20.36
N PHE A 97 13.32 10.50 19.15
CA PHE A 97 13.64 11.21 17.92
C PHE A 97 12.73 12.42 17.67
N SER A 98 11.50 12.41 18.16
CA SER A 98 10.56 13.53 17.97
C SER A 98 10.97 14.81 18.68
N ARG A 99 11.88 14.70 19.68
CA ARG A 99 12.42 15.86 20.39
C ARG A 99 13.62 16.48 19.71
N VAL A 100 14.34 15.70 18.91
CA VAL A 100 15.61 16.12 18.32
C VAL A 100 15.57 16.25 16.81
N ILE A 101 14.49 15.75 16.17
CA ILE A 101 14.27 15.87 14.72
C ILE A 101 12.87 16.45 14.51
N HIS A 102 12.81 17.58 13.82
CA HIS A 102 11.59 18.29 13.53
C HIS A 102 11.35 18.37 12.04
N VAL A 103 10.13 18.11 11.64
CA VAL A 103 9.66 18.29 10.25
C VAL A 103 8.56 19.32 10.24
N VAL A 104 8.73 20.35 9.44
CA VAL A 104 7.76 21.44 9.30
C VAL A 104 7.37 21.57 7.84
N ASP A 105 6.09 21.44 7.56
CA ASP A 105 5.52 21.79 6.25
C ASP A 105 5.34 23.31 6.19
N LYS A 106 5.81 23.94 5.12
CA LYS A 106 5.68 25.38 4.91
C LYS A 106 4.23 25.89 4.86
N LYS A 107 3.28 25.00 4.53
CA LYS A 107 1.84 25.35 4.44
C LYS A 107 1.06 25.04 5.70
N SER A 108 1.25 23.85 6.26
CA SER A 108 0.42 23.33 7.37
C SER A 108 1.12 23.37 8.72
N GLY A 109 2.40 23.72 8.77
CA GLY A 109 3.15 23.80 10.02
C GLY A 109 3.79 22.47 10.42
N LYS A 110 3.83 22.15 11.71
CA LYS A 110 4.46 20.97 12.23
C LYS A 110 3.86 19.69 11.65
N VAL A 111 4.70 18.79 11.15
CA VAL A 111 4.29 17.47 10.71
C VAL A 111 4.43 16.52 11.90
N ASP A 112 3.31 16.00 12.38
CA ASP A 112 3.29 15.02 13.45
C ASP A 112 3.34 13.61 12.86
N GLY A 113 4.13 12.74 13.49
CA GLY A 113 4.29 11.35 13.07
C GLY A 113 5.24 10.60 13.99
N ALA A 114 5.13 9.28 13.98
CA ALA A 114 6.05 8.41 14.70
C ALA A 114 7.29 8.13 13.86
N TRP A 115 8.45 8.33 14.45
CA TRP A 115 9.71 7.94 13.85
C TRP A 115 9.94 6.44 14.03
N GLU A 116 10.26 5.78 12.95
CA GLU A 116 10.55 4.35 12.90
C GLU A 116 12.03 4.16 12.58
N LEU A 117 12.76 3.52 13.50
CA LEU A 117 14.16 3.19 13.29
C LEU A 117 14.26 1.81 12.65
N SER A 118 15.05 1.70 11.58
CA SER A 118 15.29 0.44 10.87
C SER A 118 16.10 -0.56 11.71
N ASP A 119 16.06 -1.84 11.34
CA ASP A 119 16.77 -2.93 12.03
C ASP A 119 18.30 -2.72 12.05
N ASN A 120 18.85 -2.04 11.05
CA ASN A 120 20.29 -1.72 10.99
C ASN A 120 20.65 -0.48 11.84
N LEU A 121 19.67 0.17 12.47
CA LEU A 121 19.77 1.39 13.28
C LEU A 121 20.38 2.60 12.53
N LYS A 122 20.43 2.57 11.21
CA LYS A 122 21.03 3.65 10.42
C LYS A 122 20.02 4.46 9.62
N GLU A 123 18.80 3.97 9.47
CA GLU A 123 17.74 4.66 8.76
C GLU A 123 16.62 5.01 9.72
N LEU A 124 16.22 6.28 9.68
CA LEU A 124 15.07 6.77 10.42
C LEU A 124 13.98 7.17 9.43
N ARG A 125 12.77 6.69 9.65
CA ARG A 125 11.65 6.79 8.71
C ARG A 125 10.48 7.52 9.34
N LEU A 126 9.90 8.46 8.60
CA LEU A 126 8.63 9.11 8.92
C LEU A 126 7.66 8.81 7.79
N ARG A 127 6.63 8.01 8.08
CA ARG A 127 5.65 7.53 7.10
C ARG A 127 4.49 8.50 6.89
N HIS A 128 3.73 8.26 5.83
CA HIS A 128 2.47 8.96 5.51
C HIS A 128 2.63 10.45 5.28
N LEU A 129 3.65 10.83 4.53
CA LEU A 129 3.82 12.20 4.10
C LEU A 129 2.72 12.60 3.11
N GLU A 130 2.22 13.82 3.25
CA GLU A 130 1.33 14.38 2.25
C GLU A 130 2.09 14.69 0.95
N PRO A 131 1.46 14.50 -0.22
CA PRO A 131 2.06 14.81 -1.50
C PRO A 131 2.14 16.33 -1.75
N LYS A 132 3.06 16.77 -2.61
CA LYS A 132 3.26 18.18 -3.02
C LYS A 132 3.44 19.13 -1.83
N ARG A 133 4.25 18.74 -0.84
CA ARG A 133 4.59 19.55 0.32
C ARG A 133 6.06 19.92 0.33
N ASP A 134 6.33 21.13 0.74
CA ASP A 134 7.68 21.61 1.01
C ASP A 134 7.96 21.45 2.51
N LEU A 135 8.78 20.46 2.81
CA LEU A 135 9.12 20.10 4.18
C LEU A 135 10.50 20.65 4.54
N ILE A 136 10.58 21.34 5.67
CA ILE A 136 11.84 21.71 6.30
C ILE A 136 12.14 20.67 7.37
N VAL A 137 13.24 19.96 7.21
CA VAL A 137 13.71 18.94 8.14
C VAL A 137 14.90 19.49 8.92
N THR A 138 14.73 19.61 10.22
CA THR A 138 15.78 20.07 11.14
C THR A 138 16.22 18.91 12.03
N ILE A 139 17.50 18.60 12.04
CA ILE A 139 18.11 17.57 12.87
C ILE A 139 18.99 18.27 13.90
N GLY A 140 18.61 18.17 15.16
CA GLY A 140 19.36 18.77 16.27
C GLY A 140 20.68 18.06 16.54
N LYS A 141 21.66 18.81 17.00
CA LYS A 141 22.99 18.28 17.39
C LYS A 141 22.93 17.24 18.52
N GLU A 142 21.81 17.18 19.24
CA GLU A 142 21.57 16.25 20.35
C GLU A 142 21.28 14.81 19.90
N VAL A 143 21.09 14.57 18.58
CA VAL A 143 20.92 13.21 18.05
C VAL A 143 22.15 12.39 18.37
N LYS A 144 21.95 11.23 19.01
CA LYS A 144 23.01 10.34 19.50
C LYS A 144 23.11 9.07 18.67
N ALA A 145 24.33 8.64 18.42
CA ALA A 145 24.66 7.33 17.91
C ALA A 145 24.98 6.35 19.06
N LEU A 146 24.98 5.04 18.77
CA LEU A 146 25.30 3.98 19.74
C LEU A 146 26.70 4.12 20.38
N ASN A 147 27.63 4.78 19.69
CA ASN A 147 28.99 5.06 20.21
C ASN A 147 29.07 6.40 20.97
N ASN A 148 27.91 7.00 21.31
CA ASN A 148 27.78 8.31 21.96
C ASN A 148 28.24 9.51 21.09
N ALA A 149 28.56 9.32 19.82
CA ALA A 149 28.81 10.44 18.92
C ALA A 149 27.53 11.24 18.68
N THR A 150 27.65 12.56 18.54
CA THR A 150 26.58 13.48 18.21
C THR A 150 26.96 14.31 16.99
N PHE A 151 26.01 15.07 16.45
CA PHE A 151 26.33 16.03 15.39
C PHE A 151 27.15 17.20 15.93
N SER A 152 28.02 17.77 15.09
CA SER A 152 28.81 18.95 15.45
C SER A 152 27.96 20.24 15.50
N LYS A 153 26.88 20.28 14.71
CA LYS A 153 25.93 21.41 14.62
C LYS A 153 24.57 20.91 14.15
N ASP A 154 23.56 21.72 14.36
CA ASP A 154 22.25 21.45 13.78
C ASP A 154 22.32 21.40 12.24
N TYR A 155 21.53 20.52 11.68
CA TYR A 155 21.41 20.34 10.24
C TYR A 155 19.99 20.66 9.77
N GLU A 156 19.87 21.47 8.74
CA GLU A 156 18.58 21.81 8.16
C GLU A 156 18.61 21.59 6.65
N LYS A 157 17.56 20.98 6.12
CA LYS A 157 17.36 20.78 4.68
C LYS A 157 15.90 20.86 4.32
N THR A 158 15.60 21.52 3.20
CA THR A 158 14.27 21.50 2.59
C THR A 158 14.19 20.37 1.57
N ILE A 159 13.08 19.63 1.59
CA ILE A 159 12.72 18.60 0.63
C ILE A 159 11.28 18.82 0.16
N THR A 160 11.02 18.62 -1.13
CA THR A 160 9.65 18.68 -1.67
C THR A 160 9.17 17.25 -1.92
N THR A 161 8.03 16.89 -1.32
CA THR A 161 7.41 15.58 -1.54
C THR A 161 6.82 15.49 -2.95
N ARG A 162 6.93 14.30 -3.54
CA ARG A 162 6.41 14.05 -4.90
C ARG A 162 4.90 14.10 -4.93
N ASP A 163 4.37 14.30 -6.12
CA ASP A 163 2.95 14.11 -6.37
C ASP A 163 2.61 12.62 -6.41
N ILE A 164 1.38 12.28 -6.05
CA ILE A 164 0.86 10.94 -6.25
C ILE A 164 0.73 10.70 -7.76
N GLN A 165 1.32 9.61 -8.25
CA GLN A 165 1.23 9.27 -9.66
C GLN A 165 -0.21 9.03 -10.07
N PRO A 166 -0.64 9.57 -11.22
CA PRO A 166 -1.96 9.29 -11.75
C PRO A 166 -2.16 7.78 -11.93
N SER A 167 -3.28 7.27 -11.47
CA SER A 167 -3.61 5.86 -11.63
C SER A 167 -5.10 5.66 -11.82
N VAL A 168 -5.45 4.64 -12.59
CA VAL A 168 -6.82 4.18 -12.77
C VAL A 168 -6.84 2.65 -12.77
N GLY A 169 -7.85 2.08 -12.16
CA GLY A 169 -8.00 0.63 -12.10
C GLY A 169 -9.38 0.22 -11.62
N PHE A 170 -9.69 -1.06 -11.73
CA PHE A 170 -10.91 -1.60 -11.19
C PHE A 170 -10.81 -1.83 -9.69
N ALA A 171 -11.86 -1.48 -8.95
CA ALA A 171 -11.91 -1.65 -7.49
C ALA A 171 -11.97 -3.13 -7.07
N SER A 172 -12.46 -4.00 -7.95
CA SER A 172 -12.53 -5.44 -7.72
C SER A 172 -11.57 -6.19 -8.64
N ARG A 173 -10.98 -7.26 -8.10
CA ARG A 173 -10.14 -8.20 -8.84
C ARG A 173 -10.95 -9.48 -9.06
N GLY A 174 -11.05 -9.93 -10.28
CA GLY A 174 -11.74 -11.18 -10.63
C GLY A 174 -12.21 -11.17 -12.06
N SER A 175 -12.31 -12.35 -12.65
CA SER A 175 -12.77 -12.56 -14.02
C SER A 175 -14.28 -12.66 -14.15
N LEU A 176 -15.01 -12.68 -13.03
CA LEU A 176 -16.46 -12.84 -13.01
C LEU A 176 -17.12 -11.62 -12.38
N LEU A 177 -18.05 -11.03 -13.13
CA LEU A 177 -18.98 -10.01 -12.64
C LEU A 177 -20.31 -10.71 -12.30
N PRO A 178 -20.80 -10.59 -11.06
CA PRO A 178 -22.12 -11.08 -10.73
C PRO A 178 -23.19 -10.40 -11.62
N GLY A 179 -24.02 -11.19 -12.31
CA GLY A 179 -25.02 -10.65 -13.26
C GLY A 179 -26.11 -9.78 -12.63
N LYS A 180 -26.11 -9.61 -11.33
CA LYS A 180 -27.01 -8.73 -10.57
C LYS A 180 -26.33 -7.47 -10.01
N VAL A 181 -25.10 -7.18 -10.40
CA VAL A 181 -24.48 -5.88 -10.07
C VAL A 181 -25.13 -4.82 -10.94
N VAL A 182 -26.09 -4.13 -10.36
CA VAL A 182 -27.05 -3.27 -11.07
C VAL A 182 -26.46 -1.92 -11.46
N GLU A 183 -25.32 -1.52 -10.87
CA GLU A 183 -24.82 -0.14 -10.95
C GLU A 183 -23.54 0.05 -11.77
N GLY A 184 -23.03 -1.02 -12.40
CA GLY A 184 -21.83 -0.93 -13.24
C GLY A 184 -20.57 -1.48 -12.60
N LEU A 185 -19.45 -1.33 -13.28
CA LEU A 185 -18.14 -1.80 -12.85
C LEU A 185 -17.46 -0.70 -12.05
N PRO A 186 -17.17 -0.89 -10.75
CA PRO A 186 -16.54 0.14 -9.94
C PRO A 186 -15.08 0.37 -10.35
N VAL A 187 -14.74 1.63 -10.61
CA VAL A 187 -13.40 2.07 -11.01
C VAL A 187 -12.86 2.99 -9.94
N MET A 188 -11.61 2.77 -9.55
CA MET A 188 -10.82 3.69 -8.73
C MET A 188 -9.96 4.54 -9.64
N ALA A 189 -9.99 5.84 -9.44
CA ALA A 189 -9.13 6.78 -10.15
C ALA A 189 -8.47 7.74 -9.17
N LEU A 190 -7.19 7.99 -9.36
CA LEU A 190 -6.40 8.89 -8.54
C LEU A 190 -5.63 9.86 -9.45
N ASN A 191 -5.80 11.16 -9.24
CA ASN A 191 -5.19 12.22 -10.05
C ASN A 191 -5.43 12.09 -11.58
N VAL A 192 -6.57 11.52 -11.97
CA VAL A 192 -6.99 11.34 -13.36
C VAL A 192 -8.31 12.05 -13.58
N ASN A 193 -8.35 12.99 -14.52
CA ASN A 193 -9.57 13.77 -14.79
C ASN A 193 -10.53 13.08 -15.79
N ASN A 194 -9.99 12.26 -16.69
CA ASN A 194 -10.78 11.50 -17.64
C ASN A 194 -10.12 10.15 -17.93
N VAL A 195 -10.92 9.19 -18.40
CA VAL A 195 -10.46 7.87 -18.80
C VAL A 195 -11.06 7.49 -20.15
N ASP A 196 -10.25 6.86 -20.98
CA ASP A 196 -10.72 6.21 -22.20
C ASP A 196 -11.02 4.74 -21.88
N VAL A 197 -12.24 4.32 -22.18
CA VAL A 197 -12.73 2.96 -21.94
C VAL A 197 -13.00 2.26 -23.26
N ASN A 198 -12.37 1.11 -23.45
CA ASN A 198 -12.56 0.25 -24.60
C ASN A 198 -13.17 -1.07 -24.16
N PHE A 199 -14.27 -1.47 -24.80
CA PHE A 199 -14.89 -2.77 -24.61
C PHE A 199 -14.57 -3.66 -25.80
N PHE A 200 -14.02 -4.82 -25.51
CA PHE A 200 -13.70 -5.83 -26.50
C PHE A 200 -14.60 -7.05 -26.32
N ARG A 201 -15.08 -7.59 -27.43
CA ARG A 201 -15.78 -8.87 -27.46
C ARG A 201 -14.80 -9.93 -27.89
N VAL A 202 -14.47 -10.85 -27.00
CA VAL A 202 -13.61 -11.99 -27.32
C VAL A 202 -14.33 -12.91 -28.29
N LYS A 203 -13.63 -13.31 -29.36
CA LYS A 203 -14.15 -14.23 -30.36
C LYS A 203 -14.33 -15.62 -29.72
N PRO A 204 -15.46 -16.33 -30.00
CA PRO A 204 -15.73 -17.63 -29.35
C PRO A 204 -14.59 -18.63 -29.49
N GLU A 205 -13.98 -18.69 -30.67
CA GLU A 205 -12.84 -19.58 -30.96
C GLU A 205 -11.57 -19.23 -30.18
N SER A 206 -11.43 -17.98 -29.78
CA SER A 206 -10.27 -17.49 -29.02
C SER A 206 -10.46 -17.57 -27.50
N LEU A 207 -11.66 -17.91 -27.02
CA LEU A 207 -12.00 -17.87 -25.61
C LEU A 207 -11.09 -18.74 -24.72
N PRO A 208 -10.74 -20.00 -25.08
CA PRO A 208 -9.81 -20.80 -24.27
C PRO A 208 -8.41 -20.18 -24.16
N ALA A 209 -7.90 -19.67 -25.28
CA ALA A 209 -6.59 -19.01 -25.30
C ALA A 209 -6.60 -17.69 -24.54
N PHE A 210 -7.69 -16.94 -24.63
CA PHE A 210 -7.88 -15.71 -23.88
C PHE A 210 -7.87 -15.96 -22.37
N ILE A 211 -8.67 -16.90 -21.88
CA ILE A 211 -8.73 -17.22 -20.44
C ILE A 211 -7.34 -17.65 -19.95
N SER A 212 -6.65 -18.55 -20.65
CA SER A 212 -5.33 -19.04 -20.19
C SER A 212 -4.24 -17.99 -20.18
N GLN A 213 -4.30 -16.98 -21.04
CA GLN A 213 -3.26 -15.96 -21.19
C GLN A 213 -3.56 -14.66 -20.46
N TRP A 214 -4.84 -14.31 -20.28
CA TRP A 214 -5.29 -12.97 -19.86
C TRP A 214 -6.02 -12.98 -18.53
N GLU A 215 -6.42 -14.13 -18.02
CA GLU A 215 -7.03 -14.23 -16.71
C GLU A 215 -6.07 -13.66 -15.64
N TYR A 216 -6.59 -12.86 -14.73
CA TYR A 216 -5.86 -12.20 -13.65
C TYR A 216 -4.86 -11.10 -14.05
N ARG A 217 -4.85 -10.64 -15.28
CA ARG A 217 -3.99 -9.51 -15.67
C ARG A 217 -4.69 -8.18 -15.39
N ASN A 218 -4.04 -7.33 -14.61
CA ASN A 218 -4.55 -6.01 -14.25
C ASN A 218 -4.01 -4.89 -15.16
N SER A 219 -3.01 -5.18 -15.98
CA SER A 219 -2.42 -4.23 -16.92
C SER A 219 -1.91 -4.94 -18.15
N LEU A 220 -1.95 -4.24 -19.27
CA LEU A 220 -1.45 -4.71 -20.57
C LEU A 220 -0.30 -3.84 -21.02
N ALA A 221 0.79 -4.46 -21.45
CA ALA A 221 1.83 -3.78 -22.20
C ALA A 221 1.38 -3.53 -23.65
N ASN A 222 1.95 -2.53 -24.34
CA ASN A 222 1.55 -2.16 -25.70
C ASN A 222 1.54 -3.35 -26.67
N TRP A 223 2.56 -4.20 -26.64
CA TRP A 223 2.64 -5.40 -27.50
C TRP A 223 1.54 -6.44 -27.21
N GLN A 224 0.94 -6.39 -26.01
CA GLN A 224 -0.18 -7.27 -25.66
C GLN A 224 -1.49 -6.76 -26.24
N SER A 225 -1.63 -5.45 -26.46
CA SER A 225 -2.80 -4.88 -27.11
C SER A 225 -2.97 -5.41 -28.52
N ASP A 226 -1.88 -5.58 -29.27
CA ASP A 226 -1.93 -6.14 -30.63
C ASP A 226 -2.41 -7.59 -30.63
N LYS A 227 -2.00 -8.40 -29.65
CA LYS A 227 -2.51 -9.76 -29.48
C LYS A 227 -3.98 -9.79 -29.09
N LEU A 228 -4.43 -8.86 -28.26
CA LEU A 228 -5.84 -8.74 -27.90
C LEU A 228 -6.70 -8.48 -29.13
N LEU A 229 -6.28 -7.58 -30.03
CA LEU A 229 -6.98 -7.28 -31.28
C LEU A 229 -7.09 -8.49 -32.25
N GLN A 230 -6.20 -9.48 -32.15
CA GLN A 230 -6.32 -10.72 -32.90
C GLN A 230 -7.41 -11.65 -32.33
N MET A 231 -7.64 -11.62 -31.02
CA MET A 231 -8.55 -12.50 -30.31
C MET A 231 -9.93 -11.86 -30.04
N ALA A 232 -10.05 -10.56 -30.18
CA ALA A 232 -11.25 -9.83 -29.81
C ALA A 232 -11.51 -8.66 -30.76
N ASP A 233 -12.78 -8.31 -30.89
CA ASP A 233 -13.25 -7.17 -31.69
C ASP A 233 -13.59 -6.00 -30.75
N LEU A 234 -13.11 -4.80 -31.08
CA LEU A 234 -13.51 -3.59 -30.38
C LEU A 234 -14.99 -3.29 -30.67
N VAL A 235 -15.81 -3.31 -29.62
CA VAL A 235 -17.27 -3.11 -29.77
C VAL A 235 -17.74 -1.75 -29.28
N TYR A 236 -16.94 -1.10 -28.43
CA TYR A 236 -17.24 0.24 -27.93
C TYR A 236 -15.96 0.93 -27.50
N THR A 237 -15.89 2.22 -27.74
CA THR A 237 -14.89 3.13 -27.16
C THR A 237 -15.59 4.39 -26.68
N GLY A 238 -15.18 4.91 -25.55
CA GLY A 238 -15.74 6.15 -25.02
C GLY A 238 -14.80 6.80 -24.03
N ARG A 239 -14.87 8.13 -23.94
CA ARG A 239 -14.19 8.93 -22.95
C ARG A 239 -15.17 9.34 -21.87
N PHE A 240 -14.77 9.17 -20.63
CA PHE A 240 -15.53 9.52 -19.45
C PHE A 240 -14.77 10.52 -18.61
N ASP A 241 -15.42 11.65 -18.32
CA ASP A 241 -14.88 12.65 -17.40
C ASP A 241 -15.10 12.15 -15.96
N LEU A 242 -14.05 12.22 -15.19
CA LEU A 242 -14.04 11.89 -13.77
C LEU A 242 -13.91 13.20 -13.00
N ASN A 243 -14.76 13.37 -12.00
CA ASN A 243 -14.65 14.49 -11.06
C ASN A 243 -14.07 13.97 -9.73
N PRO A 244 -12.77 13.63 -9.67
CA PRO A 244 -12.18 13.17 -8.43
C PRO A 244 -12.27 14.29 -7.40
N ALA A 245 -12.67 13.95 -6.17
CA ALA A 245 -12.47 14.86 -5.05
C ALA A 245 -10.97 15.17 -4.99
N ARG A 246 -10.62 16.44 -5.04
CA ARG A 246 -9.22 16.84 -4.85
C ARG A 246 -8.83 16.57 -3.40
N ASN A 247 -7.85 15.72 -3.21
CA ASN A 247 -7.20 15.53 -1.92
C ASN A 247 -6.36 16.76 -1.56
#